data_fbba76d8254829000bccfca932fd0b6e
#
_entry.id   fbba76d8254829000bccfca932fd0b6e
#
_cell.length_a   1.000
_cell.length_b   1.000
_cell.length_c   1.000
_cell.angle_alpha   90.00
_cell.angle_beta   90.00
_cell.angle_gamma   90.00
#
_symmetry.space_group_name_H-M   'P 1'
#
loop_
_entity.id
_entity.type
_entity.pdbx_description
1 polymer ?
#
loop_
_entity_poly.entity_id
_entity_poly.type
_entity_poly.pdbx_seq_one_letter_code
_entity_poly.pdbx_strand_id
1 'polypeptide(L)'
;MMRQSFGEYLRQLRRQQGLTQSELGDDQFSKSYISAVERDKVVPSRDALQHLVAKLQVPLTEFEQQLQQAEEREQQLASSDALTSLSASNEQEILSLLDVILKGTQKIPRSLQERIMDVSVSSVQQWQERQARVLFLHGLVQQEKEEFAASQVSFEQALALASADYQPFICNALGTNYVLTQDYVGALRYHKRALRLLKEQEEYDAILLQQIEYSCGDDYRALGYHEQACLHFVEASQHLRATNDLASAGRLYLSFGYCTYAALFQRISSISSHKKSVDEMERVYQLAVGYLLQSRTLYQVRGDFSGEIHARLTQTMILLDWSFWKYSLFLENKGRNGAKTRMLGVASLLDDAYEQCQQILLKLLESYGEKANPPVEIHSIVVTTMAYLMRVTLRRALQARSDGYADTTTRERLLALHLGEWLLVVVERQTFSWEMVKKSVRISGNDINYRSHSLPSFDVVAKAQSALAHDVQTLGEVCFAFGELAEEMALAQEDDKVQTAHVQLADQCFQQALVSTRGERPTKERDTSYALRVYQRYITILEKRMQMHADINEAMQPLLQVSKEGFAQLPSLITGPLLENSSLDE
;
A
#
# COMPACT_ATOMS: atom_id res chain seq x y z
N MET A 1 -15.85 24.99 -36.97
CA MET A 1 -14.59 24.22 -36.98
C MET A 1 -14.69 23.21 -35.85
N MET A 2 -14.72 21.93 -36.15
CA MET A 2 -14.67 20.88 -35.12
C MET A 2 -13.33 21.01 -34.38
N ARG A 3 -13.36 21.18 -33.07
CA ARG A 3 -12.16 21.32 -32.23
C ARG A 3 -11.60 19.93 -31.99
N GLN A 4 -10.40 19.71 -32.46
CA GLN A 4 -9.67 18.44 -32.43
C GLN A 4 -9.23 18.10 -31.00
N SER A 5 -9.41 16.83 -30.57
CA SER A 5 -8.88 16.33 -29.28
C SER A 5 -7.37 16.10 -29.36
N PHE A 6 -6.69 15.95 -28.20
CA PHE A 6 -5.27 15.64 -28.16
C PHE A 6 -4.96 14.32 -28.89
N GLY A 7 -5.74 13.27 -28.68
CA GLY A 7 -5.56 11.98 -29.34
C GLY A 7 -5.78 12.05 -30.85
N GLU A 8 -6.76 12.83 -31.31
CA GLU A 8 -6.95 13.09 -32.74
C GLU A 8 -5.79 13.86 -33.34
N TYR A 9 -5.26 14.87 -32.64
CA TYR A 9 -4.09 15.64 -33.04
C TYR A 9 -2.86 14.71 -33.17
N LEU A 10 -2.57 13.89 -32.16
CA LEU A 10 -1.49 12.91 -32.20
C LEU A 10 -1.64 11.94 -33.38
N ARG A 11 -2.85 11.42 -33.59
CA ARG A 11 -3.18 10.51 -34.71
C ARG A 11 -2.97 11.17 -36.06
N GLN A 12 -3.31 12.45 -36.18
CA GLN A 12 -3.09 13.21 -37.42
C GLN A 12 -1.60 13.39 -37.71
N LEU A 13 -0.81 13.82 -36.72
CA LEU A 13 0.63 13.97 -36.85
C LEU A 13 1.31 12.66 -37.23
N ARG A 14 0.96 11.56 -36.55
CA ARG A 14 1.51 10.24 -36.88
C ARG A 14 1.22 9.85 -38.33
N ARG A 15 -0.02 10.06 -38.80
CA ARG A 15 -0.41 9.78 -40.18
C ARG A 15 0.31 10.66 -41.20
N GLN A 16 0.52 11.92 -40.87
CA GLN A 16 1.30 12.84 -41.72
C GLN A 16 2.75 12.40 -41.88
N GLN A 17 3.33 11.80 -40.85
CA GLN A 17 4.67 11.22 -40.86
C GLN A 17 4.72 9.80 -41.47
N GLY A 18 3.57 9.24 -41.87
CA GLY A 18 3.48 7.89 -42.45
C GLY A 18 3.72 6.74 -41.48
N LEU A 19 3.74 6.99 -40.16
CA LEU A 19 4.06 6.01 -39.13
C LEU A 19 2.84 5.16 -38.75
N THR A 20 3.09 3.87 -38.47
CA THR A 20 2.11 3.01 -37.78
C THR A 20 2.13 3.28 -36.27
N GLN A 21 1.11 2.82 -35.55
CA GLN A 21 1.09 2.93 -34.09
C GLN A 21 2.26 2.18 -33.41
N SER A 22 2.69 1.07 -33.99
CA SER A 22 3.85 0.31 -33.50
C SER A 22 5.16 1.06 -33.73
N GLU A 23 5.35 1.68 -34.88
CA GLU A 23 6.54 2.46 -35.20
C GLU A 23 6.62 3.76 -34.38
N LEU A 24 5.47 4.38 -34.02
CA LEU A 24 5.44 5.53 -33.14
C LEU A 24 5.81 5.15 -31.70
N GLY A 25 5.37 3.96 -31.23
CA GLY A 25 5.70 3.46 -29.88
C GLY A 25 7.15 2.98 -29.77
N ASP A 26 7.72 2.49 -30.89
CA ASP A 26 9.04 1.88 -30.95
C ASP A 26 9.19 0.74 -29.90
N ASP A 27 10.41 0.56 -29.34
CA ASP A 27 10.66 -0.41 -28.28
C ASP A 27 10.22 0.08 -26.89
N GLN A 28 9.85 1.37 -26.75
CA GLN A 28 9.50 1.98 -25.47
C GLN A 28 8.01 1.87 -25.11
N PHE A 29 7.12 1.94 -26.11
CA PHE A 29 5.67 1.93 -25.87
C PHE A 29 4.96 0.92 -26.79
N SER A 30 4.08 0.13 -26.21
CA SER A 30 3.29 -0.83 -26.98
C SER A 30 2.32 -0.15 -27.96
N LYS A 31 1.99 -0.83 -29.05
CA LYS A 31 0.91 -0.41 -29.97
C LYS A 31 -0.40 -0.12 -29.24
N SER A 32 -0.72 -0.89 -28.19
CA SER A 32 -1.92 -0.72 -27.39
C SER A 32 -1.90 0.58 -26.60
N TYR A 33 -0.75 0.98 -26.06
CA TYR A 33 -0.56 2.26 -25.40
C TYR A 33 -0.78 3.44 -26.35
N ILE A 34 -0.10 3.43 -27.50
CA ILE A 34 -0.28 4.49 -28.51
C ILE A 34 -1.74 4.57 -28.98
N SER A 35 -2.39 3.43 -29.19
CA SER A 35 -3.81 3.38 -29.53
C SER A 35 -4.72 3.93 -28.43
N ALA A 36 -4.36 3.77 -27.16
CA ALA A 36 -5.10 4.32 -26.03
C ALA A 36 -4.94 5.85 -25.96
N VAL A 37 -3.73 6.37 -26.16
CA VAL A 37 -3.48 7.81 -26.21
C VAL A 37 -4.21 8.46 -27.40
N GLU A 38 -4.16 7.85 -28.59
CA GLU A 38 -4.86 8.37 -29.79
C GLU A 38 -6.41 8.36 -29.66
N ARG A 39 -6.95 7.65 -28.69
CA ARG A 39 -8.38 7.59 -28.38
C ARG A 39 -8.75 8.40 -27.13
N ASP A 40 -7.84 9.20 -26.63
CA ASP A 40 -7.97 10.00 -25.40
C ASP A 40 -8.34 9.17 -24.17
N LYS A 41 -7.96 7.87 -24.16
CA LYS A 41 -8.19 6.96 -23.04
C LYS A 41 -7.07 7.00 -21.99
N VAL A 42 -5.91 7.51 -22.35
CA VAL A 42 -4.73 7.64 -21.51
C VAL A 42 -4.05 8.95 -21.80
N VAL A 43 -3.80 9.74 -20.76
CA VAL A 43 -2.95 10.93 -20.84
C VAL A 43 -1.48 10.48 -20.79
N PRO A 44 -0.66 10.84 -21.79
CA PRO A 44 0.73 10.41 -21.82
C PRO A 44 1.55 11.09 -20.73
N SER A 45 2.47 10.33 -20.11
CA SER A 45 3.43 10.86 -19.16
C SER A 45 4.42 11.81 -19.85
N ARG A 46 5.15 12.62 -19.07
CA ARG A 46 6.15 13.56 -19.61
C ARG A 46 7.23 12.84 -20.43
N ASP A 47 7.66 11.66 -19.99
CA ASP A 47 8.64 10.85 -20.73
C ASP A 47 8.06 10.31 -22.04
N ALA A 48 6.77 9.90 -22.02
CA ALA A 48 6.07 9.49 -23.23
C ALA A 48 5.92 10.66 -24.20
N LEU A 49 5.60 11.87 -23.70
CA LEU A 49 5.54 13.07 -24.52
C LEU A 49 6.89 13.39 -25.18
N GLN A 50 7.99 13.32 -24.44
CA GLN A 50 9.34 13.54 -24.98
C GLN A 50 9.68 12.54 -26.09
N HIS A 51 9.32 11.27 -25.90
CA HIS A 51 9.52 10.24 -26.94
C HIS A 51 8.68 10.52 -28.19
N LEU A 52 7.38 10.83 -28.00
CA LEU A 52 6.46 11.15 -29.12
C LEU A 52 6.92 12.37 -29.89
N VAL A 53 7.35 13.43 -29.18
CA VAL A 53 7.93 14.65 -29.74
C VAL A 53 9.16 14.35 -30.61
N ALA A 54 10.09 13.54 -30.08
CA ALA A 54 11.31 13.18 -30.80
C ALA A 54 11.00 12.39 -32.10
N LYS A 55 10.02 11.48 -32.04
CA LYS A 55 9.59 10.67 -33.20
C LYS A 55 8.81 11.46 -34.23
N LEU A 56 7.95 12.40 -33.78
CA LEU A 56 7.08 13.19 -34.66
C LEU A 56 7.74 14.50 -35.14
N GLN A 57 8.94 14.82 -34.64
CA GLN A 57 9.69 16.04 -34.96
C GLN A 57 8.89 17.33 -34.75
N VAL A 58 8.08 17.37 -33.70
CA VAL A 58 7.26 18.53 -33.31
C VAL A 58 7.84 19.15 -32.04
N PRO A 59 7.83 20.48 -31.85
CA PRO A 59 8.31 21.09 -30.62
C PRO A 59 7.52 20.64 -29.40
N LEU A 60 8.21 20.30 -28.30
CA LEU A 60 7.59 19.85 -27.04
C LEU A 60 6.55 20.87 -26.53
N THR A 61 6.84 22.15 -26.69
CA THR A 61 5.95 23.26 -26.30
C THR A 61 4.59 23.22 -27.01
N GLU A 62 4.55 22.80 -28.27
CA GLU A 62 3.31 22.67 -29.02
C GLU A 62 2.47 21.50 -28.52
N PHE A 63 3.11 20.38 -28.17
CA PHE A 63 2.47 19.21 -27.57
C PHE A 63 1.94 19.51 -26.17
N GLU A 64 2.73 20.17 -25.32
CA GLU A 64 2.32 20.60 -23.98
C GLU A 64 1.15 21.59 -24.04
N GLN A 65 1.15 22.51 -24.97
CA GLN A 65 0.02 23.44 -25.19
C GLN A 65 -1.25 22.71 -25.62
N GLN A 66 -1.17 21.72 -26.51
CA GLN A 66 -2.33 20.94 -26.92
C GLN A 66 -2.85 20.05 -25.78
N LEU A 67 -1.97 19.47 -24.96
CA LEU A 67 -2.35 18.69 -23.79
C LEU A 67 -3.00 19.59 -22.73
N GLN A 68 -2.38 20.75 -22.42
CA GLN A 68 -2.93 21.71 -21.48
C GLN A 68 -4.28 22.27 -21.95
N GLN A 69 -4.44 22.55 -23.24
CA GLN A 69 -5.74 22.93 -23.81
C GLN A 69 -6.77 21.81 -23.76
N ALA A 70 -6.34 20.53 -23.85
CA ALA A 70 -7.23 19.38 -23.69
C ALA A 70 -7.64 19.23 -22.22
N GLU A 71 -6.70 19.35 -21.26
CA GLU A 71 -6.96 19.34 -19.83
C GLU A 71 -7.82 20.52 -19.38
N GLU A 72 -7.53 21.74 -19.87
CA GLU A 72 -8.37 22.93 -19.62
C GLU A 72 -9.78 22.75 -20.22
N ARG A 73 -9.91 22.05 -21.35
CA ARG A 73 -11.21 21.72 -21.95
C ARG A 73 -11.94 20.63 -21.18
N GLU A 74 -11.25 19.61 -20.70
CA GLU A 74 -11.84 18.61 -19.79
C GLU A 74 -12.26 19.27 -18.48
N GLN A 75 -11.45 20.17 -17.92
CA GLN A 75 -11.83 20.97 -16.76
C GLN A 75 -12.95 21.95 -17.09
N GLN A 76 -12.99 22.55 -18.29
CA GLN A 76 -14.09 23.40 -18.76
C GLN A 76 -15.32 22.60 -19.13
N LEU A 77 -15.22 21.39 -19.68
CA LEU A 77 -16.35 20.47 -19.89
C LEU A 77 -16.85 19.87 -18.58
N ALA A 78 -15.95 19.63 -17.64
CA ALA A 78 -16.33 19.26 -16.27
C ALA A 78 -16.87 20.45 -15.45
N SER A 79 -16.49 21.68 -15.79
CA SER A 79 -16.88 22.90 -15.04
C SER A 79 -17.84 23.81 -15.81
N SER A 80 -17.99 23.70 -17.14
CA SER A 80 -18.82 24.64 -17.86
C SER A 80 -20.05 24.03 -18.48
N ASP A 81 -20.55 23.83 -19.32
CA ASP A 81 -21.77 23.96 -20.09
C ASP A 81 -22.84 22.85 -19.97
N ALA A 82 -22.50 21.63 -19.60
CA ALA A 82 -23.53 20.62 -19.31
C ALA A 82 -24.01 20.70 -17.86
N LEU A 83 -23.11 21.11 -16.92
CA LEU A 83 -23.41 21.13 -15.48
C LEU A 83 -23.85 22.51 -14.97
N THR A 84 -23.40 23.61 -15.61
CA THR A 84 -23.80 24.97 -15.22
C THR A 84 -25.09 25.46 -15.88
N SER A 85 -25.53 24.80 -16.96
CA SER A 85 -26.83 25.08 -17.60
C SER A 85 -28.01 24.36 -16.92
N LEU A 86 -27.73 23.43 -15.99
CA LEU A 86 -28.77 22.74 -15.22
C LEU A 86 -29.43 23.71 -14.26
N SER A 87 -30.67 24.09 -14.53
CA SER A 87 -31.49 24.81 -13.54
C SER A 87 -31.78 23.89 -12.36
N ALA A 88 -31.74 24.43 -11.11
CA ALA A 88 -32.02 23.67 -9.89
C ALA A 88 -33.39 22.96 -9.88
N SER A 89 -34.24 23.25 -10.83
CA SER A 89 -35.59 22.71 -10.99
C SER A 89 -35.67 21.47 -11.91
N ASN A 90 -34.56 21.02 -12.51
CA ASN A 90 -34.62 19.93 -13.49
C ASN A 90 -34.12 18.61 -12.90
N GLU A 91 -34.98 17.95 -12.12
CA GLU A 91 -34.73 16.64 -11.51
C GLU A 91 -34.28 15.57 -12.52
N GLN A 92 -34.76 15.65 -13.74
CA GLN A 92 -34.47 14.69 -14.80
C GLN A 92 -33.00 14.76 -15.26
N GLU A 93 -32.41 15.94 -15.22
CA GLU A 93 -30.99 16.15 -15.51
C GLU A 93 -30.09 15.68 -14.37
N ILE A 94 -30.51 15.92 -13.10
CA ILE A 94 -29.78 15.41 -11.93
C ILE A 94 -29.80 13.87 -11.90
N LEU A 95 -30.90 13.25 -12.24
CA LEU A 95 -31.01 11.78 -12.33
C LEU A 95 -30.20 11.20 -13.50
N SER A 96 -30.06 11.93 -14.62
CA SER A 96 -29.20 11.48 -15.72
C SER A 96 -27.70 11.54 -15.36
N LEU A 97 -27.31 12.45 -14.48
CA LEU A 97 -25.95 12.52 -13.94
C LEU A 97 -25.61 11.34 -13.01
N LEU A 98 -26.62 10.75 -12.37
CA LEU A 98 -26.42 9.58 -11.54
C LEU A 98 -25.78 8.42 -12.32
N ASP A 99 -26.26 8.17 -13.54
CA ASP A 99 -25.72 7.12 -14.40
C ASP A 99 -24.25 7.39 -14.78
N VAL A 100 -23.88 8.66 -14.89
CA VAL A 100 -22.49 9.07 -15.17
C VAL A 100 -21.62 8.91 -13.91
N ILE A 101 -22.14 9.29 -12.73
CA ILE A 101 -21.44 9.15 -11.45
C ILE A 101 -21.23 7.68 -11.11
N LEU A 102 -22.23 6.83 -11.32
CA LEU A 102 -22.15 5.40 -11.03
C LEU A 102 -21.21 4.64 -11.96
N LYS A 103 -21.04 5.10 -13.20
CA LYS A 103 -20.11 4.51 -14.18
C LYS A 103 -18.68 5.02 -14.06
N GLY A 104 -18.46 6.11 -13.30
CA GLY A 104 -17.15 6.74 -13.13
C GLY A 104 -16.71 6.75 -11.66
N THR A 105 -15.42 6.62 -11.43
CA THR A 105 -14.79 6.78 -10.10
C THR A 105 -14.50 8.25 -9.76
N GLN A 106 -15.15 9.20 -10.41
CA GLN A 106 -14.88 10.63 -10.26
C GLN A 106 -15.61 11.21 -9.05
N LYS A 107 -14.91 12.06 -8.29
CA LYS A 107 -15.51 12.85 -7.20
C LYS A 107 -16.57 13.82 -7.74
N ILE A 108 -17.64 14.02 -6.99
CA ILE A 108 -18.68 14.99 -7.34
C ILE A 108 -18.11 16.41 -7.22
N PRO A 109 -18.13 17.23 -8.31
CA PRO A 109 -17.63 18.60 -8.26
C PRO A 109 -18.35 19.45 -7.21
N ARG A 110 -17.63 20.30 -6.47
CA ARG A 110 -18.20 21.13 -5.39
C ARG A 110 -19.41 21.96 -5.83
N SER A 111 -19.36 22.51 -7.04
CA SER A 111 -20.48 23.28 -7.63
C SER A 111 -21.75 22.45 -7.83
N LEU A 112 -21.61 21.13 -8.01
CA LEU A 112 -22.73 20.22 -8.17
C LEU A 112 -23.24 19.70 -6.81
N GLN A 113 -22.36 19.57 -5.80
CA GLN A 113 -22.73 19.10 -4.46
C GLN A 113 -23.82 19.99 -3.83
N GLU A 114 -23.66 21.32 -3.89
CA GLU A 114 -24.64 22.28 -3.37
C GLU A 114 -25.99 22.14 -4.08
N ARG A 115 -25.97 22.00 -5.40
CA ARG A 115 -27.19 21.87 -6.21
C ARG A 115 -27.91 20.54 -5.97
N ILE A 116 -27.20 19.44 -5.75
CA ILE A 116 -27.80 18.16 -5.40
C ILE A 116 -28.49 18.25 -4.05
N MET A 117 -27.86 18.90 -3.07
CA MET A 117 -28.43 19.06 -1.72
C MET A 117 -29.66 19.98 -1.69
N ASP A 118 -29.79 20.91 -2.65
CA ASP A 118 -30.94 21.81 -2.77
C ASP A 118 -32.18 21.11 -3.35
N VAL A 119 -32.03 19.90 -3.96
CA VAL A 119 -33.18 19.15 -4.46
C VAL A 119 -33.99 18.59 -3.30
N SER A 120 -35.22 19.09 -3.16
CA SER A 120 -36.11 18.64 -2.11
C SER A 120 -36.65 17.23 -2.37
N VAL A 121 -36.41 16.31 -1.44
CA VAL A 121 -36.96 14.96 -1.48
C VAL A 121 -38.50 14.97 -1.51
N SER A 122 -39.14 15.97 -0.94
CA SER A 122 -40.60 16.14 -0.90
C SER A 122 -41.23 16.47 -2.25
N SER A 123 -40.47 17.04 -3.20
CA SER A 123 -40.98 17.34 -4.55
C SER A 123 -41.16 16.11 -5.44
N VAL A 124 -40.58 14.97 -5.02
CA VAL A 124 -40.54 13.70 -5.79
C VAL A 124 -41.51 12.65 -5.26
N GLN A 125 -42.49 13.06 -4.45
CA GLN A 125 -43.39 12.15 -3.72
C GLN A 125 -44.17 11.13 -4.58
N GLN A 126 -44.29 11.33 -5.87
CA GLN A 126 -45.07 10.44 -6.74
C GLN A 126 -44.33 9.20 -7.25
N TRP A 127 -42.97 9.11 -7.05
CA TRP A 127 -42.17 8.06 -7.64
C TRP A 127 -41.12 7.57 -6.63
N GLN A 128 -41.39 6.51 -5.90
CA GLN A 128 -40.49 5.94 -4.87
C GLN A 128 -39.06 5.75 -5.40
N GLU A 129 -38.91 5.28 -6.62
CA GLU A 129 -37.59 5.06 -7.21
C GLU A 129 -36.81 6.36 -7.44
N ARG A 130 -37.46 7.44 -7.89
CA ARG A 130 -36.81 8.75 -8.03
C ARG A 130 -36.37 9.29 -6.68
N GLN A 131 -37.21 9.13 -5.66
CA GLN A 131 -36.89 9.52 -4.31
C GLN A 131 -35.69 8.73 -3.77
N ALA A 132 -35.60 7.41 -4.04
CA ALA A 132 -34.45 6.59 -3.68
C ALA A 132 -33.17 7.11 -4.34
N ARG A 133 -33.22 7.47 -5.62
CA ARG A 133 -32.06 7.99 -6.36
C ARG A 133 -31.58 9.35 -5.84
N VAL A 134 -32.50 10.27 -5.49
CA VAL A 134 -32.16 11.56 -4.88
C VAL A 134 -31.53 11.37 -3.51
N LEU A 135 -32.11 10.51 -2.66
CA LEU A 135 -31.52 10.18 -1.34
C LEU A 135 -30.14 9.55 -1.46
N PHE A 136 -29.94 8.69 -2.47
CA PHE A 136 -28.65 8.10 -2.75
C PHE A 136 -27.61 9.17 -3.13
N LEU A 137 -27.97 10.13 -4.01
CA LEU A 137 -27.08 11.26 -4.34
C LEU A 137 -26.77 12.13 -3.13
N HIS A 138 -27.75 12.41 -2.26
CA HIS A 138 -27.52 13.12 -0.99
C HIS A 138 -26.50 12.37 -0.14
N GLY A 139 -26.67 11.04 -0.01
CA GLY A 139 -25.72 10.21 0.73
C GLY A 139 -24.30 10.28 0.18
N LEU A 140 -24.11 10.24 -1.17
CA LEU A 140 -22.80 10.37 -1.79
C LEU A 140 -22.17 11.74 -1.53
N VAL A 141 -22.92 12.84 -1.65
CA VAL A 141 -22.44 14.20 -1.36
C VAL A 141 -22.05 14.35 0.11
N GLN A 142 -22.87 13.83 1.02
CA GLN A 142 -22.58 13.85 2.46
C GLN A 142 -21.33 13.04 2.80
N GLN A 143 -21.13 11.90 2.12
CA GLN A 143 -19.93 11.07 2.26
C GLN A 143 -18.68 11.84 1.82
N GLU A 144 -18.72 12.56 0.70
CA GLU A 144 -17.59 13.39 0.25
C GLU A 144 -17.32 14.60 1.17
N LYS A 145 -18.34 15.08 1.89
CA LYS A 145 -18.20 16.10 2.93
C LYS A 145 -17.75 15.55 4.27
N GLU A 146 -17.50 14.25 4.36
CA GLU A 146 -17.15 13.54 5.60
C GLU A 146 -18.27 13.54 6.66
N GLU A 147 -19.51 13.78 6.24
CA GLU A 147 -20.72 13.75 7.09
C GLU A 147 -21.28 12.31 7.15
N PHE A 148 -20.47 11.35 7.62
CA PHE A 148 -20.73 9.91 7.50
C PHE A 148 -22.04 9.45 8.15
N ALA A 149 -22.42 10.02 9.28
CA ALA A 149 -23.68 9.68 9.97
C ALA A 149 -24.91 10.11 9.15
N ALA A 150 -24.88 11.31 8.56
CA ALA A 150 -25.95 11.79 7.68
C ALA A 150 -26.02 11.00 6.39
N SER A 151 -24.86 10.68 5.80
CA SER A 151 -24.73 9.81 4.62
C SER A 151 -25.36 8.44 4.85
N GLN A 152 -25.09 7.81 6.01
CA GLN A 152 -25.68 6.53 6.37
C GLN A 152 -27.21 6.58 6.38
N VAL A 153 -27.79 7.59 7.04
CA VAL A 153 -29.24 7.77 7.10
C VAL A 153 -29.84 7.94 5.69
N SER A 154 -29.20 8.75 4.85
CA SER A 154 -29.65 8.96 3.47
C SER A 154 -29.60 7.69 2.65
N PHE A 155 -28.54 6.88 2.77
CA PHE A 155 -28.43 5.58 2.09
C PHE A 155 -29.43 4.55 2.61
N GLU A 156 -29.69 4.47 3.93
CA GLU A 156 -30.69 3.56 4.51
C GLU A 156 -32.10 3.92 4.04
N GLN A 157 -32.44 5.21 3.98
CA GLN A 157 -33.71 5.67 3.42
C GLN A 157 -33.81 5.36 1.92
N ALA A 158 -32.74 5.56 1.16
CA ALA A 158 -32.68 5.20 -0.25
C ALA A 158 -32.89 3.69 -0.45
N LEU A 159 -32.25 2.86 0.37
CA LEU A 159 -32.38 1.40 0.30
C LEU A 159 -33.79 0.90 0.56
N ALA A 160 -34.52 1.56 1.46
CA ALA A 160 -35.91 1.21 1.78
C ALA A 160 -36.89 1.50 0.63
N LEU A 161 -36.53 2.42 -0.28
CA LEU A 161 -37.39 2.85 -1.41
C LEU A 161 -36.93 2.28 -2.75
N ALA A 162 -35.71 1.76 -2.83
CA ALA A 162 -35.09 1.34 -4.09
C ALA A 162 -35.67 0.05 -4.63
N SER A 163 -35.77 -0.04 -5.98
CA SER A 163 -36.04 -1.28 -6.70
C SER A 163 -34.91 -2.29 -6.50
N ALA A 164 -35.19 -3.57 -6.71
CA ALA A 164 -34.23 -4.67 -6.58
C ALA A 164 -32.96 -4.43 -7.42
N ASP A 165 -33.09 -3.87 -8.62
CA ASP A 165 -31.96 -3.59 -9.53
C ASP A 165 -31.02 -2.50 -8.98
N TYR A 166 -31.54 -1.61 -8.15
CA TYR A 166 -30.77 -0.48 -7.63
C TYR A 166 -30.16 -0.72 -6.23
N GLN A 167 -30.74 -1.68 -5.48
CA GLN A 167 -30.27 -2.02 -4.13
C GLN A 167 -28.77 -2.41 -4.06
N PRO A 168 -28.16 -3.14 -5.04
CA PRO A 168 -26.73 -3.46 -4.98
C PRO A 168 -25.83 -2.23 -4.93
N PHE A 169 -26.16 -1.17 -5.70
CA PHE A 169 -25.40 0.09 -5.70
C PHE A 169 -25.44 0.78 -4.34
N ILE A 170 -26.64 0.84 -3.73
CA ILE A 170 -26.81 1.48 -2.42
C ILE A 170 -26.11 0.67 -1.33
N CYS A 171 -26.22 -0.65 -1.35
CA CYS A 171 -25.52 -1.51 -0.40
C CYS A 171 -24.01 -1.37 -0.54
N ASN A 172 -23.47 -1.28 -1.75
CA ASN A 172 -22.04 -1.04 -1.97
C ASN A 172 -21.59 0.32 -1.39
N ALA A 173 -22.39 1.38 -1.60
CA ALA A 173 -22.09 2.70 -1.04
C ALA A 173 -22.18 2.73 0.50
N LEU A 174 -23.16 2.02 1.10
CA LEU A 174 -23.23 1.82 2.55
C LEU A 174 -21.99 1.10 3.07
N GLY A 175 -21.57 0.01 2.41
CA GLY A 175 -20.33 -0.68 2.76
C GLY A 175 -19.13 0.27 2.73
N THR A 176 -18.99 1.06 1.68
CA THR A 176 -17.93 2.09 1.59
C THR A 176 -18.02 3.12 2.72
N ASN A 177 -19.23 3.55 3.12
CA ASN A 177 -19.41 4.46 4.26
C ASN A 177 -18.91 3.85 5.57
N TYR A 178 -19.17 2.56 5.79
CA TYR A 178 -18.65 1.83 6.94
C TYR A 178 -17.11 1.67 6.89
N VAL A 179 -16.51 1.48 5.72
CA VAL A 179 -15.04 1.52 5.56
C VAL A 179 -14.47 2.86 6.01
N LEU A 180 -15.07 3.98 5.58
CA LEU A 180 -14.62 5.32 5.93
C LEU A 180 -14.75 5.62 7.45
N THR A 181 -15.69 4.98 8.13
CA THR A 181 -15.82 5.02 9.60
C THR A 181 -15.01 3.94 10.32
N GLN A 182 -14.22 3.14 9.57
CA GLN A 182 -13.37 2.05 10.08
C GLN A 182 -14.16 0.89 10.75
N ASP A 183 -15.42 0.71 10.41
CA ASP A 183 -16.21 -0.46 10.78
C ASP A 183 -16.20 -1.50 9.63
N TYR A 184 -15.11 -2.26 9.55
CA TYR A 184 -14.93 -3.26 8.47
C TYR A 184 -15.89 -4.45 8.57
N VAL A 185 -16.43 -4.73 9.77
CA VAL A 185 -17.45 -5.78 9.93
C VAL A 185 -18.78 -5.33 9.33
N GLY A 186 -19.19 -4.10 9.62
CA GLY A 186 -20.34 -3.45 9.00
C GLY A 186 -20.18 -3.35 7.48
N ALA A 187 -19.00 -2.92 7.02
CA ALA A 187 -18.65 -2.83 5.61
C ALA A 187 -18.83 -4.16 4.89
N LEU A 188 -18.19 -5.22 5.40
CA LEU A 188 -18.27 -6.57 4.83
C LEU A 188 -19.71 -7.10 4.74
N ARG A 189 -20.55 -6.82 5.75
CA ARG A 189 -21.97 -7.20 5.75
C ARG A 189 -22.71 -6.57 4.57
N TYR A 190 -22.52 -5.27 4.35
CA TYR A 190 -23.19 -4.55 3.26
C TYR A 190 -22.62 -4.89 1.89
N HIS A 191 -21.31 -5.04 1.75
CA HIS A 191 -20.69 -5.48 0.49
C HIS A 191 -21.13 -6.92 0.12
N LYS A 192 -21.20 -7.86 1.07
CA LYS A 192 -21.75 -9.21 0.83
C LYS A 192 -23.22 -9.16 0.46
N ARG A 193 -24.02 -8.29 1.09
CA ARG A 193 -25.42 -8.08 0.70
C ARG A 193 -25.52 -7.55 -0.73
N ALA A 194 -24.70 -6.58 -1.10
CA ALA A 194 -24.62 -6.06 -2.46
C ALA A 194 -24.27 -7.16 -3.46
N LEU A 195 -23.28 -7.98 -3.14
CA LEU A 195 -22.83 -9.11 -3.97
C LEU A 195 -23.94 -10.14 -4.20
N ARG A 196 -24.68 -10.50 -3.14
CA ARG A 196 -25.79 -11.44 -3.22
C ARG A 196 -26.90 -10.89 -4.12
N LEU A 197 -27.36 -9.67 -3.86
CA LEU A 197 -28.40 -9.02 -4.65
C LEU A 197 -28.01 -8.87 -6.12
N LEU A 198 -26.73 -8.58 -6.41
CA LEU A 198 -26.27 -8.47 -7.79
C LEU A 198 -26.25 -9.82 -8.50
N LYS A 199 -25.82 -10.90 -7.81
CA LYS A 199 -25.78 -12.26 -8.39
C LYS A 199 -27.16 -12.89 -8.58
N GLU A 200 -28.20 -12.37 -7.92
CA GLU A 200 -29.60 -12.79 -8.11
C GLU A 200 -30.24 -12.15 -9.37
N GLN A 201 -29.62 -11.14 -9.98
CA GLN A 201 -30.11 -10.51 -11.21
C GLN A 201 -29.78 -11.38 -12.43
N GLU A 202 -30.71 -11.47 -13.39
CA GLU A 202 -30.50 -12.22 -14.64
C GLU A 202 -29.41 -11.61 -15.51
N GLU A 203 -29.33 -10.27 -15.55
CA GLU A 203 -28.26 -9.50 -16.19
C GLU A 203 -27.63 -8.58 -15.14
N TYR A 204 -26.36 -8.75 -14.86
CA TYR A 204 -25.65 -7.95 -13.88
C TYR A 204 -24.55 -7.08 -14.50
N ASP A 205 -24.30 -5.94 -13.88
CA ASP A 205 -23.20 -5.04 -14.26
C ASP A 205 -21.85 -5.63 -13.84
N ALA A 206 -21.04 -6.05 -14.82
CA ALA A 206 -19.72 -6.63 -14.58
C ALA A 206 -18.74 -5.63 -13.92
N ILE A 207 -18.94 -4.32 -14.11
CA ILE A 207 -18.13 -3.27 -13.48
C ILE A 207 -18.47 -3.20 -11.99
N LEU A 208 -19.75 -3.16 -11.66
CA LEU A 208 -20.22 -3.17 -10.28
C LEU A 208 -19.81 -4.47 -9.56
N LEU A 209 -19.91 -5.63 -10.23
CA LEU A 209 -19.47 -6.90 -9.68
C LEU A 209 -17.97 -6.86 -9.32
N GLN A 210 -17.14 -6.37 -10.24
CA GLN A 210 -15.71 -6.21 -9.98
C GLN A 210 -15.42 -5.29 -8.79
N GLN A 211 -16.15 -4.17 -8.68
CA GLN A 211 -16.01 -3.23 -7.56
C GLN A 211 -16.41 -3.87 -6.23
N ILE A 212 -17.55 -4.56 -6.18
CA ILE A 212 -18.04 -5.20 -4.95
C ILE A 212 -17.11 -6.35 -4.53
N GLU A 213 -16.66 -7.19 -5.47
CA GLU A 213 -15.70 -8.27 -5.17
C GLU A 213 -14.38 -7.69 -4.64
N TYR A 214 -13.88 -6.60 -5.23
CA TYR A 214 -12.70 -5.89 -4.70
C TYR A 214 -12.95 -5.36 -3.29
N SER A 215 -14.10 -4.72 -3.04
CA SER A 215 -14.46 -4.17 -1.72
C SER A 215 -14.56 -5.26 -0.64
N CYS A 216 -15.20 -6.39 -0.96
CA CYS A 216 -15.23 -7.56 -0.06
C CYS A 216 -13.81 -8.06 0.26
N GLY A 217 -12.96 -8.16 -0.76
CA GLY A 217 -11.55 -8.55 -0.58
C GLY A 217 -10.78 -7.57 0.31
N ASP A 218 -11.01 -6.27 0.13
CA ASP A 218 -10.35 -5.23 0.94
C ASP A 218 -10.85 -5.22 2.39
N ASP A 219 -12.15 -5.44 2.62
CA ASP A 219 -12.71 -5.61 3.97
C ASP A 219 -12.11 -6.83 4.68
N TYR A 220 -12.01 -7.98 3.99
CA TYR A 220 -11.35 -9.15 4.53
C TYR A 220 -9.87 -8.92 4.83
N ARG A 221 -9.16 -8.18 3.96
CA ARG A 221 -7.78 -7.74 4.17
C ARG A 221 -7.66 -6.92 5.44
N ALA A 222 -8.53 -5.91 5.61
CA ALA A 222 -8.54 -5.04 6.79
C ALA A 222 -8.83 -5.82 8.09
N LEU A 223 -9.67 -6.87 8.01
CA LEU A 223 -9.96 -7.77 9.12
C LEU A 223 -8.87 -8.83 9.35
N GLY A 224 -7.83 -8.91 8.50
CA GLY A 224 -6.73 -9.87 8.61
C GLY A 224 -7.03 -11.26 8.03
N TYR A 225 -8.15 -11.46 7.34
CA TYR A 225 -8.55 -12.71 6.68
C TYR A 225 -7.97 -12.79 5.26
N HIS A 226 -6.65 -12.89 5.16
CA HIS A 226 -5.95 -12.74 3.88
C HIS A 226 -6.26 -13.83 2.86
N GLU A 227 -6.57 -15.07 3.28
CA GLU A 227 -6.97 -16.14 2.39
C GLU A 227 -8.33 -15.86 1.73
N GLN A 228 -9.30 -15.39 2.51
CA GLN A 228 -10.61 -14.98 2.01
C GLN A 228 -10.50 -13.76 1.10
N ALA A 229 -9.66 -12.78 1.47
CA ALA A 229 -9.37 -11.64 0.62
C ALA A 229 -8.86 -12.07 -0.76
N CYS A 230 -7.93 -13.03 -0.81
CA CYS A 230 -7.40 -13.55 -2.07
C CYS A 230 -8.49 -14.17 -2.96
N LEU A 231 -9.47 -14.88 -2.39
CA LEU A 231 -10.58 -15.46 -3.16
C LEU A 231 -11.39 -14.37 -3.87
N HIS A 232 -11.76 -13.31 -3.15
CA HIS A 232 -12.48 -12.18 -3.72
C HIS A 232 -11.65 -11.41 -4.75
N PHE A 233 -10.32 -11.26 -4.54
CA PHE A 233 -9.46 -10.62 -5.53
C PHE A 233 -9.28 -11.46 -6.80
N VAL A 234 -9.32 -12.79 -6.71
CA VAL A 234 -9.38 -13.67 -7.91
C VAL A 234 -10.63 -13.36 -8.72
N GLU A 235 -11.81 -13.36 -8.08
CA GLU A 235 -13.07 -13.05 -8.76
C GLU A 235 -13.05 -11.64 -9.36
N ALA A 236 -12.63 -10.62 -8.60
CA ALA A 236 -12.50 -9.26 -9.12
C ALA A 236 -11.58 -9.17 -10.35
N SER A 237 -10.49 -9.96 -10.36
CA SER A 237 -9.52 -9.95 -11.47
C SER A 237 -10.08 -10.48 -12.78
N GLN A 238 -11.05 -11.40 -12.74
CA GLN A 238 -11.71 -11.95 -13.92
C GLN A 238 -12.52 -10.88 -14.68
N HIS A 239 -13.01 -9.87 -13.97
CA HIS A 239 -13.85 -8.80 -14.50
C HIS A 239 -13.08 -7.52 -14.85
N LEU A 240 -11.77 -7.44 -14.60
CA LEU A 240 -10.95 -6.25 -14.90
C LEU A 240 -11.01 -5.80 -16.36
N ARG A 241 -11.19 -6.74 -17.30
CA ARG A 241 -11.27 -6.41 -18.74
C ARG A 241 -12.50 -5.57 -19.08
N ALA A 242 -13.55 -5.66 -18.27
CA ALA A 242 -14.78 -4.90 -18.48
C ALA A 242 -14.61 -3.43 -18.07
N THR A 243 -13.75 -3.14 -17.09
CA THR A 243 -13.58 -1.79 -16.54
C THR A 243 -12.69 -0.88 -17.36
N ASN A 244 -11.68 -1.43 -18.09
CA ASN A 244 -10.59 -0.67 -18.72
C ASN A 244 -9.93 0.38 -17.80
N ASP A 245 -10.12 0.27 -16.47
CA ASP A 245 -9.58 1.20 -15.48
C ASP A 245 -8.25 0.69 -14.92
N LEU A 246 -7.16 1.31 -15.37
CA LEU A 246 -5.80 0.98 -14.93
C LEU A 246 -5.59 1.27 -13.44
N ALA A 247 -6.31 2.25 -12.85
CA ALA A 247 -6.18 2.56 -11.44
C ALA A 247 -6.78 1.46 -10.57
N SER A 248 -8.00 1.03 -10.88
CA SER A 248 -8.64 -0.08 -10.18
C SER A 248 -7.84 -1.37 -10.33
N ALA A 249 -7.30 -1.64 -11.52
CA ALA A 249 -6.41 -2.76 -11.74
C ALA A 249 -5.12 -2.65 -10.90
N GLY A 250 -4.50 -1.47 -10.83
CA GLY A 250 -3.31 -1.21 -10.02
C GLY A 250 -3.57 -1.46 -8.53
N ARG A 251 -4.68 -0.93 -7.99
CA ARG A 251 -5.09 -1.17 -6.60
C ARG A 251 -5.38 -2.64 -6.31
N LEU A 252 -6.11 -3.30 -7.20
CA LEU A 252 -6.42 -4.72 -7.06
C LEU A 252 -5.15 -5.57 -6.96
N TYR A 253 -4.20 -5.40 -7.89
CA TYR A 253 -2.96 -6.17 -7.86
C TYR A 253 -2.05 -5.82 -6.68
N LEU A 254 -2.09 -4.57 -6.16
CA LEU A 254 -1.40 -4.19 -4.93
C LEU A 254 -1.94 -4.98 -3.74
N SER A 255 -3.25 -4.91 -3.51
CA SER A 255 -3.93 -5.61 -2.42
C SER A 255 -3.80 -7.13 -2.56
N PHE A 256 -3.91 -7.66 -3.76
CA PHE A 256 -3.78 -9.09 -4.03
C PHE A 256 -2.36 -9.60 -3.76
N GLY A 257 -1.32 -8.87 -4.21
CA GLY A 257 0.07 -9.23 -3.93
C GLY A 257 0.37 -9.23 -2.43
N TYR A 258 -0.08 -8.19 -1.72
CA TYR A 258 0.05 -8.11 -0.26
C TYR A 258 -0.66 -9.29 0.44
N CYS A 259 -1.93 -9.54 0.13
CA CYS A 259 -2.71 -10.62 0.78
C CYS A 259 -2.16 -12.01 0.46
N THR A 260 -1.70 -12.26 -0.77
CA THR A 260 -1.06 -13.52 -1.14
C THR A 260 0.17 -13.79 -0.28
N TYR A 261 1.00 -12.77 -0.05
CA TYR A 261 2.15 -12.88 0.83
C TYR A 261 1.76 -13.01 2.30
N ALA A 262 0.82 -12.20 2.79
CA ALA A 262 0.37 -12.22 4.18
C ALA A 262 -0.26 -13.58 4.56
N ALA A 263 -1.07 -14.17 3.68
CA ALA A 263 -1.62 -15.52 3.85
C ALA A 263 -0.51 -16.58 3.92
N LEU A 264 0.50 -16.50 3.03
CA LEU A 264 1.68 -17.36 3.08
C LEU A 264 2.38 -17.25 4.44
N PHE A 265 2.60 -16.02 4.90
CA PHE A 265 3.30 -15.73 6.14
C PHE A 265 2.55 -16.26 7.37
N GLN A 266 1.22 -16.10 7.40
CA GLN A 266 0.35 -16.69 8.44
C GLN A 266 0.46 -18.22 8.46
N ARG A 267 0.44 -18.86 7.29
CA ARG A 267 0.61 -20.33 7.17
C ARG A 267 1.97 -20.80 7.67
N ILE A 268 3.06 -20.10 7.34
CA ILE A 268 4.41 -20.42 7.80
C ILE A 268 4.46 -20.33 9.34
N SER A 269 3.88 -19.27 9.91
CA SER A 269 3.92 -19.00 11.34
C SER A 269 3.07 -19.98 12.17
N SER A 270 1.97 -20.50 11.61
CA SER A 270 1.04 -21.40 12.32
C SER A 270 1.47 -22.87 12.37
N ILE A 271 2.47 -23.29 11.59
CA ILE A 271 2.82 -24.70 11.45
C ILE A 271 4.19 -24.98 12.05
N SER A 272 4.17 -25.64 13.22
CA SER A 272 5.35 -26.18 13.90
C SER A 272 5.96 -27.43 13.21
N SER A 273 5.51 -27.85 12.04
CA SER A 273 5.99 -29.05 11.37
C SER A 273 6.80 -28.74 10.10
N HIS A 274 8.05 -29.16 10.11
CA HIS A 274 9.09 -29.06 9.09
C HIS A 274 8.81 -29.76 7.74
N LYS A 275 7.57 -30.00 7.35
CA LYS A 275 7.23 -30.82 6.18
C LYS A 275 6.64 -30.10 4.99
N LYS A 276 6.49 -28.77 5.00
CA LYS A 276 6.05 -28.07 3.78
C LYS A 276 7.21 -27.93 2.80
N SER A 277 6.92 -28.20 1.54
CA SER A 277 7.86 -28.01 0.45
C SER A 277 8.27 -26.54 0.38
N VAL A 278 9.54 -26.25 0.61
CA VAL A 278 10.14 -24.91 0.41
C VAL A 278 9.81 -24.39 -0.99
N ASP A 279 9.73 -25.28 -1.97
CA ASP A 279 9.40 -24.96 -3.36
C ASP A 279 7.96 -24.44 -3.51
N GLU A 280 7.00 -24.94 -2.73
CA GLU A 280 5.63 -24.42 -2.75
C GLU A 280 5.56 -23.00 -2.18
N MET A 281 6.25 -22.77 -1.07
CA MET A 281 6.33 -21.45 -0.45
C MET A 281 7.03 -20.45 -1.36
N GLU A 282 8.10 -20.87 -2.05
CA GLU A 282 8.79 -20.03 -3.05
C GLU A 282 7.86 -19.66 -4.21
N ARG A 283 7.03 -20.60 -4.71
CA ARG A 283 6.05 -20.30 -5.76
C ARG A 283 5.02 -19.27 -5.34
N VAL A 284 4.48 -19.38 -4.11
CA VAL A 284 3.50 -18.39 -3.59
C VAL A 284 4.16 -17.02 -3.41
N TYR A 285 5.40 -16.98 -2.91
CA TYR A 285 6.18 -15.76 -2.83
C TYR A 285 6.37 -15.12 -4.21
N GLN A 286 6.80 -15.89 -5.22
CA GLN A 286 6.98 -15.39 -6.59
C GLN A 286 5.67 -14.88 -7.19
N LEU A 287 4.55 -15.53 -6.90
CA LEU A 287 3.22 -15.08 -7.31
C LEU A 287 2.87 -13.72 -6.68
N ALA A 288 3.10 -13.56 -5.38
CA ALA A 288 2.87 -12.29 -4.69
C ALA A 288 3.69 -11.14 -5.29
N VAL A 289 5.00 -11.39 -5.51
CA VAL A 289 5.88 -10.40 -6.16
C VAL A 289 5.42 -10.10 -7.59
N GLY A 290 4.95 -11.12 -8.33
CA GLY A 290 4.40 -10.96 -9.67
C GLY A 290 3.21 -9.99 -9.71
N TYR A 291 2.27 -10.09 -8.77
CA TYR A 291 1.14 -9.16 -8.66
C TYR A 291 1.60 -7.72 -8.33
N LEU A 292 2.59 -7.57 -7.44
CA LEU A 292 3.13 -6.24 -7.12
C LEU A 292 3.86 -5.60 -8.31
N LEU A 293 4.55 -6.40 -9.13
CA LEU A 293 5.16 -5.92 -10.37
C LEU A 293 4.10 -5.46 -11.39
N GLN A 294 3.00 -6.20 -11.51
CA GLN A 294 1.86 -5.80 -12.35
C GLN A 294 1.25 -4.49 -11.84
N SER A 295 0.99 -4.38 -10.54
CA SER A 295 0.50 -3.15 -9.91
C SER A 295 1.40 -1.96 -10.21
N ARG A 296 2.71 -2.10 -9.95
CA ARG A 296 3.71 -1.07 -10.23
C ARG A 296 3.69 -0.62 -11.69
N THR A 297 3.68 -1.57 -12.62
CA THR A 297 3.67 -1.28 -14.06
C THR A 297 2.40 -0.51 -14.46
N LEU A 298 1.24 -0.87 -13.92
CA LEU A 298 -0.02 -0.18 -14.18
C LEU A 298 0.01 1.27 -13.67
N TYR A 299 0.53 1.50 -12.48
CA TYR A 299 0.70 2.83 -11.92
C TYR A 299 1.71 3.68 -12.71
N GLN A 300 2.81 3.05 -13.17
CA GLN A 300 3.80 3.74 -14.03
C GLN A 300 3.19 4.16 -15.38
N VAL A 301 2.45 3.27 -16.03
CA VAL A 301 1.77 3.57 -17.31
C VAL A 301 0.76 4.70 -17.15
N ARG A 302 0.10 4.77 -15.99
CA ARG A 302 -0.86 5.83 -15.67
C ARG A 302 -0.19 7.15 -15.24
N GLY A 303 1.06 7.12 -14.83
CA GLY A 303 1.73 8.27 -14.19
C GLY A 303 1.29 8.48 -12.73
N ASP A 304 0.70 7.47 -12.10
CA ASP A 304 0.30 7.53 -10.69
C ASP A 304 1.51 7.31 -9.79
N PHE A 305 2.13 8.41 -9.40
CA PHE A 305 3.31 8.43 -8.56
C PHE A 305 3.07 7.78 -7.17
N SER A 306 1.94 8.10 -6.53
CA SER A 306 1.64 7.58 -5.19
C SER A 306 1.44 6.07 -5.21
N GLY A 307 0.65 5.57 -6.16
CA GLY A 307 0.41 4.12 -6.33
C GLY A 307 1.71 3.36 -6.62
N GLU A 308 2.59 3.89 -7.48
CA GLU A 308 3.89 3.28 -7.76
C GLU A 308 4.76 3.16 -6.50
N ILE A 309 4.84 4.23 -5.70
CA ILE A 309 5.62 4.24 -4.46
C ILE A 309 5.08 3.20 -3.47
N HIS A 310 3.77 3.11 -3.28
CA HIS A 310 3.17 2.12 -2.39
C HIS A 310 3.45 0.67 -2.85
N ALA A 311 3.38 0.42 -4.16
CA ALA A 311 3.72 -0.91 -4.71
C ALA A 311 5.20 -1.27 -4.46
N ARG A 312 6.11 -0.32 -4.61
CA ARG A 312 7.54 -0.50 -4.31
C ARG A 312 7.80 -0.72 -2.81
N LEU A 313 7.15 0.04 -1.92
CA LEU A 313 7.27 -0.14 -0.48
C LEU A 313 6.80 -1.52 -0.04
N THR A 314 5.63 -1.96 -0.52
CA THR A 314 5.09 -3.29 -0.24
C THR A 314 6.02 -4.38 -0.77
N GLN A 315 6.58 -4.22 -1.96
CA GLN A 315 7.55 -5.15 -2.51
C GLN A 315 8.82 -5.21 -1.63
N THR A 316 9.35 -4.07 -1.20
CA THR A 316 10.54 -4.00 -0.34
C THR A 316 10.31 -4.70 1.00
N MET A 317 9.15 -4.49 1.61
CA MET A 317 8.75 -5.17 2.83
C MET A 317 8.76 -6.70 2.65
N ILE A 318 8.15 -7.19 1.58
CA ILE A 318 8.08 -8.62 1.28
C ILE A 318 9.49 -9.21 1.03
N LEU A 319 10.35 -8.50 0.30
CA LEU A 319 11.73 -8.91 0.07
C LEU A 319 12.52 -9.04 1.38
N LEU A 320 12.38 -8.08 2.28
CA LEU A 320 13.01 -8.10 3.60
C LEU A 320 12.57 -9.30 4.44
N ASP A 321 11.27 -9.51 4.54
CA ASP A 321 10.72 -10.59 5.36
C ASP A 321 11.06 -11.97 4.78
N TRP A 322 10.98 -12.11 3.44
CA TRP A 322 11.34 -13.35 2.77
C TRP A 322 12.83 -13.67 2.87
N SER A 323 13.70 -12.64 2.79
CA SER A 323 15.14 -12.81 3.00
C SER A 323 15.46 -13.32 4.40
N PHE A 324 14.74 -12.82 5.41
CA PHE A 324 14.88 -13.28 6.79
C PHE A 324 14.43 -14.73 6.98
N TRP A 325 13.28 -15.08 6.43
CA TRP A 325 12.76 -16.45 6.51
C TRP A 325 13.74 -17.45 5.85
N LYS A 326 14.25 -17.15 4.66
CA LYS A 326 15.28 -17.97 4.01
C LYS A 326 16.56 -18.10 4.86
N TYR A 327 16.97 -17.01 5.50
CA TYR A 327 18.12 -17.03 6.41
C TYR A 327 17.87 -17.92 7.61
N SER A 328 16.71 -17.85 8.23
CA SER A 328 16.35 -18.68 9.39
C SER A 328 16.34 -20.17 9.03
N LEU A 329 15.76 -20.56 7.90
CA LEU A 329 15.79 -21.93 7.39
C LEU A 329 17.21 -22.42 7.14
N PHE A 330 18.09 -21.57 6.62
CA PHE A 330 19.50 -21.91 6.41
C PHE A 330 20.19 -22.25 7.74
N LEU A 331 19.98 -21.44 8.79
CA LEU A 331 20.56 -21.67 10.10
C LEU A 331 20.10 -22.99 10.72
N GLU A 332 18.81 -23.32 10.63
CA GLU A 332 18.25 -24.60 11.12
C GLU A 332 18.86 -25.81 10.41
N ASN A 333 19.07 -25.72 9.10
CA ASN A 333 19.64 -26.81 8.31
C ASN A 333 21.16 -26.93 8.49
N LYS A 334 21.88 -25.83 8.74
CA LYS A 334 23.33 -25.85 9.01
C LYS A 334 23.67 -26.65 10.26
N GLY A 335 22.81 -26.57 11.29
CA GLY A 335 22.97 -27.35 12.53
C GLY A 335 22.78 -28.88 12.35
N ARG A 336 21.99 -29.31 11.34
CA ARG A 336 21.64 -30.72 11.14
C ARG A 336 22.57 -31.50 10.20
N ASN A 337 23.10 -30.87 9.15
CA ASN A 337 23.75 -31.61 8.07
C ASN A 337 25.24 -31.35 7.88
N GLY A 338 25.90 -30.44 8.65
CA GLY A 338 27.32 -30.11 8.46
C GLY A 338 27.69 -29.64 7.04
N ALA A 339 26.73 -29.54 6.15
CA ALA A 339 26.93 -29.28 4.76
C ALA A 339 27.06 -27.75 4.51
N LYS A 340 27.99 -27.38 3.64
CA LYS A 340 28.10 -26.05 3.03
C LYS A 340 26.90 -25.80 2.10
N THR A 341 25.71 -25.75 2.65
CA THR A 341 24.52 -25.31 1.89
C THR A 341 24.69 -23.82 1.64
N ARG A 342 24.97 -23.44 0.42
CA ARG A 342 25.08 -22.03 0.02
C ARG A 342 23.74 -21.35 0.26
N MET A 343 23.79 -20.14 0.82
CA MET A 343 22.66 -19.19 0.93
C MET A 343 22.26 -18.69 -0.47
N LEU A 344 21.79 -19.60 -1.33
CA LEU A 344 21.39 -19.25 -2.69
C LEU A 344 20.18 -18.30 -2.64
N GLY A 345 20.36 -17.10 -3.18
CA GLY A 345 19.29 -16.14 -3.45
C GLY A 345 18.99 -15.12 -2.36
N VAL A 346 19.58 -15.19 -1.15
CA VAL A 346 19.33 -14.15 -0.12
C VAL A 346 20.01 -12.84 -0.50
N ALA A 347 21.23 -12.89 -1.03
CA ALA A 347 21.95 -11.70 -1.46
C ALA A 347 21.19 -10.92 -2.55
N SER A 348 20.67 -11.60 -3.56
CA SER A 348 19.89 -10.94 -4.62
C SER A 348 18.61 -10.31 -4.10
N LEU A 349 17.91 -10.96 -3.14
CA LEU A 349 16.73 -10.38 -2.51
C LEU A 349 17.05 -9.08 -1.75
N LEU A 350 18.19 -9.06 -1.05
CA LEU A 350 18.65 -7.87 -0.33
C LEU A 350 19.14 -6.77 -1.28
N ASP A 351 19.74 -7.14 -2.41
CA ASP A 351 20.14 -6.18 -3.45
C ASP A 351 18.91 -5.56 -4.12
N ASP A 352 17.92 -6.37 -4.46
CA ASP A 352 16.64 -5.89 -5.00
C ASP A 352 15.92 -4.96 -4.00
N ALA A 353 15.87 -5.33 -2.70
CA ALA A 353 15.28 -4.49 -1.67
C ALA A 353 16.02 -3.16 -1.50
N TYR A 354 17.35 -3.18 -1.56
CA TYR A 354 18.18 -1.98 -1.50
C TYR A 354 17.89 -1.05 -2.67
N GLU A 355 17.86 -1.60 -3.88
CA GLU A 355 17.56 -0.84 -5.09
C GLU A 355 16.17 -0.23 -5.04
N GLN A 356 15.13 -0.98 -4.60
CA GLN A 356 13.79 -0.42 -4.44
C GLN A 356 13.77 0.77 -3.46
N CYS A 357 14.44 0.67 -2.31
CA CYS A 357 14.56 1.79 -1.37
C CYS A 357 15.21 3.02 -2.02
N GLN A 358 16.33 2.82 -2.74
CA GLN A 358 17.01 3.92 -3.43
C GLN A 358 16.12 4.56 -4.49
N GLN A 359 15.41 3.78 -5.29
CA GLN A 359 14.50 4.29 -6.31
C GLN A 359 13.34 5.10 -5.72
N ILE A 360 12.79 4.65 -4.59
CA ILE A 360 11.75 5.41 -3.88
C ILE A 360 12.30 6.77 -3.43
N LEU A 361 13.45 6.78 -2.74
CA LEU A 361 14.04 8.01 -2.20
C LEU A 361 14.45 8.97 -3.33
N LEU A 362 15.01 8.47 -4.44
CA LEU A 362 15.36 9.29 -5.61
C LEU A 362 14.11 9.97 -6.20
N LYS A 363 13.06 9.22 -6.45
CA LYS A 363 11.79 9.77 -6.97
C LYS A 363 11.18 10.82 -6.03
N LEU A 364 11.24 10.58 -4.72
CA LEU A 364 10.76 11.55 -3.73
C LEU A 364 11.63 12.81 -3.71
N LEU A 365 12.95 12.67 -3.84
CA LEU A 365 13.86 13.80 -3.96
C LEU A 365 13.61 14.64 -5.22
N GLU A 366 13.37 14.00 -6.36
CA GLU A 366 13.04 14.67 -7.61
C GLU A 366 11.73 15.46 -7.51
N SER A 367 10.71 14.89 -6.85
CA SER A 367 9.39 15.50 -6.78
C SER A 367 9.22 16.53 -5.66
N TYR A 368 9.94 16.38 -4.56
CA TYR A 368 9.74 17.15 -3.31
C TYR A 368 11.02 17.73 -2.72
N GLY A 369 12.20 17.42 -3.24
CA GLY A 369 13.50 17.76 -2.63
C GLY A 369 13.79 19.26 -2.51
N GLU A 370 13.04 20.12 -3.18
CA GLU A 370 13.12 21.60 -3.05
C GLU A 370 12.17 22.16 -1.98
N LYS A 371 11.22 21.35 -1.47
CA LYS A 371 10.23 21.77 -0.47
C LYS A 371 10.84 21.69 0.93
N ALA A 372 10.70 22.75 1.72
CA ALA A 372 11.25 22.79 3.08
C ALA A 372 10.65 21.68 3.96
N ASN A 373 9.34 21.43 3.87
CA ASN A 373 8.64 20.36 4.56
C ASN A 373 7.74 19.60 3.58
N PRO A 374 7.90 18.28 3.46
CA PRO A 374 6.99 17.48 2.64
C PRO A 374 5.61 17.34 3.30
N PRO A 375 4.54 17.01 2.53
CA PRO A 375 3.27 16.57 3.09
C PRO A 375 3.45 15.43 4.11
N VAL A 376 2.49 15.26 5.04
CA VAL A 376 2.59 14.23 6.10
C VAL A 376 2.78 12.83 5.51
N GLU A 377 2.01 12.48 4.49
CA GLU A 377 2.09 11.19 3.80
C GLU A 377 3.49 10.95 3.20
N ILE A 378 4.05 11.96 2.53
CA ILE A 378 5.39 11.86 1.93
C ILE A 378 6.46 11.75 3.02
N HIS A 379 6.30 12.46 4.13
CA HIS A 379 7.19 12.32 5.29
C HIS A 379 7.19 10.87 5.82
N SER A 380 6.01 10.28 6.04
CA SER A 380 5.86 8.89 6.50
C SER A 380 6.50 7.90 5.53
N ILE A 381 6.32 8.09 4.22
CA ILE A 381 6.94 7.27 3.18
C ILE A 381 8.47 7.36 3.23
N VAL A 382 9.05 8.57 3.35
CA VAL A 382 10.50 8.77 3.47
C VAL A 382 11.04 8.04 4.69
N VAL A 383 10.41 8.25 5.86
CA VAL A 383 10.81 7.66 7.14
C VAL A 383 10.77 6.13 7.05
N THR A 384 9.67 5.56 6.56
CA THR A 384 9.52 4.10 6.37
C THR A 384 10.57 3.54 5.41
N THR A 385 10.83 4.23 4.29
CA THR A 385 11.83 3.79 3.31
C THR A 385 13.23 3.80 3.90
N MET A 386 13.60 4.82 4.69
CA MET A 386 14.88 4.88 5.37
C MET A 386 15.01 3.79 6.44
N ALA A 387 13.93 3.48 7.18
CA ALA A 387 13.90 2.36 8.11
C ALA A 387 14.14 1.02 7.40
N TYR A 388 13.51 0.81 6.24
CA TYR A 388 13.76 -0.38 5.40
C TYR A 388 15.19 -0.43 4.87
N LEU A 389 15.74 0.69 4.41
CA LEU A 389 17.13 0.76 3.95
C LEU A 389 18.12 0.38 5.07
N MET A 390 17.90 0.86 6.28
CA MET A 390 18.67 0.46 7.46
C MET A 390 18.55 -1.04 7.73
N ARG A 391 17.35 -1.61 7.68
CA ARG A 391 17.13 -3.06 7.87
C ARG A 391 17.80 -3.90 6.79
N VAL A 392 17.78 -3.46 5.52
CA VAL A 392 18.52 -4.14 4.43
C VAL A 392 20.00 -4.21 4.72
N THR A 393 20.63 -3.10 5.15
CA THR A 393 22.06 -3.07 5.46
C THR A 393 22.40 -3.96 6.67
N LEU A 394 21.54 -3.99 7.70
CA LEU A 394 21.67 -4.92 8.82
C LEU A 394 21.60 -6.39 8.39
N ARG A 395 20.69 -6.73 7.46
CA ARG A 395 20.58 -8.09 6.90
C ARG A 395 21.82 -8.46 6.10
N ARG A 396 22.39 -7.54 5.32
CA ARG A 396 23.66 -7.74 4.63
C ARG A 396 24.81 -7.97 5.61
N ALA A 397 24.86 -7.23 6.72
CA ALA A 397 25.84 -7.45 7.79
C ALA A 397 25.71 -8.86 8.40
N LEU A 398 24.49 -9.30 8.71
CA LEU A 398 24.18 -10.64 9.22
C LEU A 398 24.63 -11.74 8.23
N GLN A 399 24.35 -11.57 6.95
CA GLN A 399 24.76 -12.49 5.90
C GLN A 399 26.28 -12.53 5.79
N ALA A 400 26.95 -11.38 5.68
CA ALA A 400 28.41 -11.30 5.57
C ALA A 400 29.11 -11.97 6.77
N ARG A 401 28.57 -11.78 7.98
CA ARG A 401 29.05 -12.46 9.19
C ARG A 401 28.89 -13.99 9.09
N SER A 402 27.75 -14.47 8.61
CA SER A 402 27.50 -15.90 8.40
C SER A 402 28.45 -16.51 7.37
N ASP A 403 28.83 -15.73 6.36
CA ASP A 403 29.75 -16.14 5.29
C ASP A 403 31.24 -15.96 5.67
N GLY A 404 31.53 -15.37 6.85
CA GLY A 404 32.87 -15.18 7.37
C GLY A 404 33.60 -13.92 6.86
N TYR A 405 32.88 -12.98 6.25
CA TYR A 405 33.45 -11.72 5.73
C TYR A 405 33.42 -10.61 6.78
N ALA A 406 34.42 -10.57 7.68
CA ALA A 406 34.50 -9.63 8.81
C ALA A 406 34.48 -8.16 8.37
N ASP A 407 35.28 -7.80 7.36
CA ASP A 407 35.37 -6.43 6.84
C ASP A 407 34.03 -5.95 6.27
N THR A 408 33.37 -6.79 5.47
CA THR A 408 32.03 -6.50 4.92
C THR A 408 31.01 -6.36 6.04
N THR A 409 31.04 -7.24 7.04
CA THR A 409 30.15 -7.16 8.20
C THR A 409 30.31 -5.83 8.93
N THR A 410 31.54 -5.41 9.20
CA THR A 410 31.84 -4.15 9.88
C THR A 410 31.37 -2.95 9.06
N ARG A 411 31.62 -2.97 7.76
CA ARG A 411 31.21 -1.91 6.83
C ARG A 411 29.70 -1.76 6.77
N GLU A 412 28.94 -2.83 6.57
CA GLU A 412 27.47 -2.80 6.49
C GLU A 412 26.85 -2.37 7.84
N ARG A 413 27.46 -2.78 8.97
CA ARG A 413 27.03 -2.35 10.30
C ARG A 413 27.22 -0.85 10.52
N LEU A 414 28.36 -0.29 10.12
CA LEU A 414 28.63 1.16 10.20
C LEU A 414 27.69 1.95 9.29
N LEU A 415 27.40 1.42 8.11
CA LEU A 415 26.43 2.01 7.21
C LEU A 415 25.04 2.06 7.86
N ALA A 416 24.61 0.98 8.50
CA ALA A 416 23.32 0.94 9.21
C ALA A 416 23.26 1.95 10.37
N LEU A 417 24.37 2.16 11.10
CA LEU A 417 24.47 3.17 12.14
C LEU A 417 24.27 4.59 11.59
N HIS A 418 24.95 4.95 10.51
CA HIS A 418 24.76 6.26 9.88
C HIS A 418 23.35 6.46 9.36
N LEU A 419 22.78 5.43 8.76
CA LEU A 419 21.37 5.48 8.33
C LEU A 419 20.43 5.68 9.53
N GLY A 420 20.72 5.06 10.68
CA GLY A 420 19.97 5.27 11.92
C GLY A 420 20.08 6.70 12.46
N GLU A 421 21.27 7.28 12.47
CA GLU A 421 21.48 8.68 12.85
C GLU A 421 20.70 9.64 11.94
N TRP A 422 20.77 9.44 10.63
CA TRP A 422 20.04 10.26 9.66
C TRP A 422 18.53 10.06 9.74
N LEU A 423 18.09 8.82 9.96
CA LEU A 423 16.68 8.51 10.18
C LEU A 423 16.11 9.29 11.37
N LEU A 424 16.83 9.38 12.49
CA LEU A 424 16.39 10.15 13.66
C LEU A 424 16.20 11.63 13.36
N VAL A 425 17.05 12.21 12.51
CA VAL A 425 16.90 13.61 12.06
C VAL A 425 15.67 13.76 11.15
N VAL A 426 15.44 12.78 10.29
CA VAL A 426 14.31 12.82 9.34
C VAL A 426 12.98 12.54 10.02
N VAL A 427 12.97 11.72 11.08
CA VAL A 427 11.75 11.43 11.88
C VAL A 427 11.18 12.71 12.50
N GLU A 428 12.02 13.62 12.95
CA GLU A 428 11.58 14.90 13.52
C GLU A 428 11.11 15.83 12.39
N ARG A 429 9.80 15.98 12.23
CA ARG A 429 9.22 16.78 11.14
C ARG A 429 9.64 18.25 11.15
N GLN A 430 9.90 18.82 12.34
CA GLN A 430 10.34 20.21 12.48
C GLN A 430 11.78 20.44 12.01
N THR A 431 12.61 19.39 12.05
CA THR A 431 14.01 19.40 11.64
C THR A 431 14.25 18.57 10.38
N PHE A 432 13.19 18.26 9.63
CA PHE A 432 13.28 17.44 8.42
C PHE A 432 14.32 17.97 7.44
N SER A 433 15.19 17.10 6.97
CA SER A 433 16.30 17.47 6.09
C SER A 433 16.42 16.55 4.87
N TRP A 434 16.09 17.09 3.70
CA TRP A 434 16.37 16.41 2.43
C TRP A 434 17.85 16.13 2.19
N GLU A 435 18.76 16.88 2.84
CA GLU A 435 20.19 16.61 2.75
C GLU A 435 20.56 15.24 3.37
N MET A 436 19.90 14.85 4.46
CA MET A 436 20.10 13.52 5.06
C MET A 436 19.54 12.41 4.14
N VAL A 437 18.41 12.67 3.48
CA VAL A 437 17.86 11.75 2.48
C VAL A 437 18.81 11.61 1.28
N LYS A 438 19.37 12.71 0.76
CA LYS A 438 20.38 12.69 -0.31
C LYS A 438 21.62 11.90 0.07
N LYS A 439 22.09 12.05 1.30
CA LYS A 439 23.23 11.28 1.83
C LYS A 439 22.90 9.79 1.87
N SER A 440 21.71 9.40 2.34
CA SER A 440 21.30 8.00 2.42
C SER A 440 21.22 7.31 1.05
N VAL A 441 20.85 8.04 0.00
CA VAL A 441 20.81 7.50 -1.38
C VAL A 441 22.21 7.37 -1.97
N ARG A 442 23.12 8.31 -1.68
CA ARG A 442 24.46 8.37 -2.29
C ARG A 442 25.53 7.57 -1.54
N ILE A 443 25.21 7.09 -0.34
CA ILE A 443 26.18 6.43 0.49
C ILE A 443 26.69 5.15 -0.18
N SER A 444 28.00 5.13 -0.44
CA SER A 444 28.71 3.91 -0.76
C SER A 444 29.56 3.53 0.46
N GLY A 445 29.70 2.23 0.71
CA GLY A 445 30.49 1.78 1.87
C GLY A 445 31.95 2.22 1.87
N ASN A 446 32.45 2.88 0.81
CA ASN A 446 33.81 3.42 0.71
C ASN A 446 33.91 4.84 1.29
N ASP A 447 32.79 5.54 1.50
CA ASP A 447 32.75 6.94 1.93
C ASP A 447 32.67 7.08 3.47
N ILE A 448 32.63 5.95 4.19
CA ILE A 448 32.44 5.94 5.65
C ILE A 448 33.76 6.10 6.36
N ASN A 449 33.89 7.20 7.12
CA ASN A 449 35.05 7.45 7.94
C ASN A 449 34.93 6.65 9.25
N TYR A 450 35.75 5.61 9.42
CA TYR A 450 35.71 4.59 10.49
C TYR A 450 36.02 5.10 11.91
N ARG A 451 35.98 6.41 12.19
CA ARG A 451 36.31 6.96 13.50
C ARG A 451 35.10 6.91 14.44
N SER A 452 35.22 6.02 15.45
CA SER A 452 34.44 5.93 16.70
C SER A 452 32.95 6.37 16.61
N HIS A 453 32.08 5.46 16.27
CA HIS A 453 30.64 5.68 16.43
C HIS A 453 30.13 4.86 17.63
N SER A 454 29.94 5.57 18.76
CA SER A 454 29.04 5.09 19.80
C SER A 454 27.61 5.25 19.25
N LEU A 455 26.77 4.25 19.50
CA LEU A 455 25.30 4.47 19.35
C LEU A 455 24.97 5.77 20.09
N PRO A 456 24.20 6.71 19.50
CA PRO A 456 23.74 7.87 20.21
C PRO A 456 23.13 7.43 21.54
N SER A 457 23.28 8.20 22.63
CA SER A 457 22.62 7.96 23.92
C SER A 457 21.11 8.10 23.70
N PHE A 458 20.35 7.01 23.82
CA PHE A 458 19.10 6.93 23.12
C PHE A 458 17.88 7.19 23.96
N ASP A 459 17.19 8.21 23.52
CA ASP A 459 15.74 8.34 23.68
C ASP A 459 15.04 8.14 22.31
N VAL A 460 15.48 7.11 21.54
CA VAL A 460 14.93 6.79 20.21
C VAL A 460 13.43 6.61 20.28
N VAL A 461 12.97 5.83 21.27
CA VAL A 461 11.55 5.50 21.43
C VAL A 461 10.76 6.76 21.75
N ALA A 462 11.21 7.58 22.70
CA ALA A 462 10.51 8.80 23.06
C ALA A 462 10.49 9.84 21.93
N LYS A 463 11.59 9.98 21.19
CA LYS A 463 11.68 10.85 20.01
C LYS A 463 10.74 10.38 18.90
N ALA A 464 10.76 9.09 18.57
CA ALA A 464 9.88 8.54 17.57
C ALA A 464 8.40 8.65 17.97
N GLN A 465 8.05 8.37 19.23
CA GLN A 465 6.70 8.54 19.75
C GLN A 465 6.22 9.99 19.67
N SER A 466 7.07 10.94 20.05
CA SER A 466 6.73 12.37 19.97
C SER A 466 6.50 12.84 18.54
N ALA A 467 7.32 12.39 17.61
CA ALA A 467 7.29 12.85 16.23
C ALA A 467 6.21 12.14 15.37
N LEU A 468 5.93 10.87 15.64
CA LEU A 468 5.08 9.99 14.84
C LEU A 468 3.80 9.55 15.59
N ALA A 469 3.38 10.28 16.62
CA ALA A 469 2.17 9.95 17.40
C ALA A 469 0.90 9.84 16.54
N HIS A 470 0.87 10.51 15.38
CA HIS A 470 -0.23 10.51 14.43
C HIS A 470 -0.17 9.37 13.41
N ASP A 471 1.00 8.71 13.29
CA ASP A 471 1.24 7.62 12.31
C ASP A 471 1.86 6.41 13.03
N VAL A 472 0.97 5.62 13.61
CA VAL A 472 1.33 4.46 14.45
C VAL A 472 2.05 3.38 13.65
N GLN A 473 1.74 3.23 12.36
CA GLN A 473 2.36 2.24 11.49
C GLN A 473 3.83 2.62 11.21
N THR A 474 4.08 3.85 10.82
CA THR A 474 5.46 4.35 10.61
C THR A 474 6.26 4.31 11.90
N LEU A 475 5.67 4.68 13.04
CA LEU A 475 6.29 4.54 14.36
C LEU A 475 6.72 3.09 14.62
N GLY A 476 5.84 2.14 14.32
CA GLY A 476 6.14 0.71 14.47
C GLY A 476 7.34 0.28 13.63
N GLU A 477 7.39 0.63 12.35
CA GLU A 477 8.50 0.26 11.45
C GLU A 477 9.83 0.91 11.87
N VAL A 478 9.82 2.14 12.35
CA VAL A 478 10.99 2.83 12.89
C VAL A 478 11.52 2.11 14.14
N CYS A 479 10.64 1.83 15.11
CA CYS A 479 11.01 1.11 16.32
C CYS A 479 11.53 -0.29 16.00
N PHE A 480 10.90 -1.00 15.06
CA PHE A 480 11.37 -2.31 14.62
C PHE A 480 12.80 -2.24 14.04
N ALA A 481 13.07 -1.27 13.17
CA ALA A 481 14.39 -1.09 12.57
C ALA A 481 15.47 -0.77 13.62
N PHE A 482 15.16 0.10 14.59
CA PHE A 482 16.10 0.40 15.69
C PHE A 482 16.28 -0.77 16.66
N GLY A 483 15.26 -1.60 16.87
CA GLY A 483 15.39 -2.83 17.64
C GLY A 483 16.41 -3.79 17.02
N GLU A 484 16.34 -3.98 15.70
CA GLU A 484 17.31 -4.79 14.95
C GLU A 484 18.72 -4.18 14.96
N LEU A 485 18.85 -2.84 14.86
CA LEU A 485 20.13 -2.14 14.94
C LEU A 485 20.76 -2.32 16.32
N ALA A 486 20.02 -2.07 17.39
CA ALA A 486 20.50 -2.20 18.76
C ALA A 486 20.94 -3.65 19.08
N GLU A 487 20.21 -4.65 18.60
CA GLU A 487 20.60 -6.05 18.72
C GLU A 487 21.92 -6.35 18.01
N GLU A 488 22.09 -5.88 16.77
CA GLU A 488 23.32 -6.10 16.01
C GLU A 488 24.51 -5.40 16.66
N MET A 489 24.29 -4.24 17.28
CA MET A 489 25.32 -3.51 18.02
C MET A 489 25.67 -4.20 19.34
N ALA A 490 24.70 -4.76 20.05
CA ALA A 490 24.96 -5.57 21.24
C ALA A 490 25.89 -6.76 20.95
N LEU A 491 25.67 -7.41 19.81
CA LEU A 491 26.50 -8.54 19.37
C LEU A 491 27.92 -8.14 18.95
N ALA A 492 28.20 -6.84 18.78
CA ALA A 492 29.48 -6.31 18.37
C ALA A 492 30.32 -5.78 19.53
N GLN A 493 29.74 -5.63 20.71
CA GLN A 493 30.42 -5.06 21.88
C GLN A 493 31.13 -6.11 22.73
N GLU A 494 32.31 -5.78 23.23
CA GLU A 494 33.07 -6.58 24.20
C GLU A 494 32.82 -6.10 25.63
N ASP A 495 32.35 -4.85 25.83
CA ASP A 495 32.03 -4.28 27.14
C ASP A 495 30.63 -4.70 27.58
N ASP A 496 30.53 -5.47 28.65
CA ASP A 496 29.27 -6.02 29.19
C ASP A 496 28.24 -4.95 29.55
N LYS A 497 28.66 -3.77 30.02
CA LYS A 497 27.75 -2.68 30.38
C LYS A 497 27.12 -2.05 29.14
N VAL A 498 27.95 -1.80 28.13
CA VAL A 498 27.50 -1.25 26.84
C VAL A 498 26.61 -2.26 26.11
N GLN A 499 26.99 -3.53 26.14
CA GLN A 499 26.17 -4.62 25.59
C GLN A 499 24.80 -4.68 26.26
N THR A 500 24.74 -4.63 27.60
CA THR A 500 23.51 -4.64 28.38
C THR A 500 22.61 -3.45 28.01
N ALA A 501 23.16 -2.26 27.85
CA ALA A 501 22.40 -1.07 27.45
C ALA A 501 21.80 -1.22 26.06
N HIS A 502 22.53 -1.80 25.11
CA HIS A 502 22.03 -2.06 23.76
C HIS A 502 20.92 -3.12 23.75
N VAL A 503 21.06 -4.18 24.56
CA VAL A 503 20.01 -5.21 24.73
C VAL A 503 18.72 -4.60 25.28
N GLN A 504 18.83 -3.76 26.32
CA GLN A 504 17.67 -3.06 26.89
C GLN A 504 17.00 -2.13 25.87
N LEU A 505 17.77 -1.39 25.08
CA LEU A 505 17.23 -0.56 24.01
C LEU A 505 16.52 -1.39 22.94
N ALA A 506 17.10 -2.52 22.52
CA ALA A 506 16.48 -3.42 21.57
C ALA A 506 15.12 -3.92 22.07
N ASP A 507 15.05 -4.33 23.34
CA ASP A 507 13.80 -4.80 23.97
C ASP A 507 12.75 -3.69 24.02
N GLN A 508 13.11 -2.47 24.42
CA GLN A 508 12.20 -1.32 24.40
C GLN A 508 11.66 -1.03 23.00
N CYS A 509 12.54 -1.05 21.99
CA CYS A 509 12.15 -0.82 20.60
C CYS A 509 11.19 -1.90 20.07
N PHE A 510 11.48 -3.20 20.33
CA PHE A 510 10.57 -4.27 19.91
C PHE A 510 9.23 -4.23 20.65
N GLN A 511 9.24 -3.94 21.96
CA GLN A 511 8.00 -3.76 22.73
C GLN A 511 7.17 -2.60 22.19
N GLN A 512 7.81 -1.45 21.88
CA GLN A 512 7.10 -0.31 21.29
C GLN A 512 6.54 -0.63 19.89
N ALA A 513 7.30 -1.36 19.06
CA ALA A 513 6.81 -1.82 17.76
C ALA A 513 5.56 -2.72 17.92
N LEU A 514 5.53 -3.59 18.94
CA LEU A 514 4.37 -4.42 19.25
C LEU A 514 3.19 -3.63 19.82
N VAL A 515 3.45 -2.62 20.67
CA VAL A 515 2.40 -1.72 21.17
C VAL A 515 1.75 -0.96 20.03
N SER A 516 2.53 -0.51 19.05
CA SER A 516 2.04 0.17 17.85
C SER A 516 1.05 -0.69 17.03
N THR A 517 1.12 -2.02 17.17
CA THR A 517 0.16 -2.94 16.52
C THR A 517 -1.14 -3.13 17.32
N ARG A 518 -1.15 -2.82 18.62
CA ARG A 518 -2.26 -3.16 19.52
C ARG A 518 -3.39 -2.15 19.55
N GLY A 519 -3.28 -0.98 18.91
CA GLY A 519 -4.29 0.09 18.86
C GLY A 519 -5.21 0.17 20.09
N GLU A 520 -5.45 1.35 20.65
CA GLU A 520 -6.30 1.53 21.84
C GLU A 520 -7.79 1.23 21.62
N ARG A 521 -8.21 0.97 20.36
CA ARG A 521 -9.60 0.65 20.01
C ARG A 521 -9.69 -0.74 19.40
N PRO A 522 -10.63 -1.59 19.87
CA PRO A 522 -10.80 -2.97 19.38
C PRO A 522 -11.24 -3.08 17.91
N THR A 523 -11.57 -1.97 17.26
CA THR A 523 -12.09 -1.88 15.89
C THR A 523 -11.10 -1.29 14.87
N LYS A 524 -9.95 -0.73 15.31
CA LYS A 524 -8.96 -0.22 14.38
C LYS A 524 -8.10 -1.35 13.83
N GLU A 525 -7.82 -1.27 12.53
CA GLU A 525 -6.94 -2.14 11.77
C GLU A 525 -5.79 -2.68 12.62
N ARG A 526 -5.93 -3.93 13.03
CA ARG A 526 -4.78 -4.67 13.57
C ARG A 526 -4.08 -5.24 12.37
N ASP A 527 -3.01 -4.63 11.95
CA ASP A 527 -2.12 -5.30 11.00
C ASP A 527 -1.49 -6.52 11.69
N THR A 528 -2.29 -7.59 11.75
CA THR A 528 -1.88 -8.87 12.35
C THR A 528 -0.65 -9.43 11.65
N SER A 529 -0.46 -9.13 10.37
CA SER A 529 0.72 -9.54 9.60
C SER A 529 1.96 -8.81 10.09
N TYR A 530 1.85 -7.51 10.39
CA TYR A 530 2.94 -6.74 10.95
C TYR A 530 3.30 -7.24 12.36
N ALA A 531 2.29 -7.43 13.23
CA ALA A 531 2.50 -7.97 14.56
C ALA A 531 3.18 -9.35 14.52
N LEU A 532 2.75 -10.25 13.63
CA LEU A 532 3.37 -11.55 13.41
C LEU A 532 4.85 -11.42 13.06
N ARG A 533 5.22 -10.51 12.16
CA ARG A 533 6.61 -10.26 11.76
C ARG A 533 7.49 -9.82 12.94
N VAL A 534 6.99 -8.85 13.72
CA VAL A 534 7.72 -8.34 14.88
C VAL A 534 7.88 -9.42 15.95
N TYR A 535 6.80 -10.14 16.30
CA TYR A 535 6.84 -11.23 17.27
C TYR A 535 7.80 -12.34 16.85
N GLN A 536 7.71 -12.80 15.61
CA GLN A 536 8.58 -13.86 15.09
C GLN A 536 10.06 -13.46 15.20
N ARG A 537 10.37 -12.22 14.82
CA ARG A 537 11.74 -11.72 14.91
C ARG A 537 12.21 -11.60 16.35
N TYR A 538 11.38 -11.04 17.22
CA TYR A 538 11.73 -10.86 18.63
C TYR A 538 11.89 -12.19 19.37
N ILE A 539 11.00 -13.15 19.15
CA ILE A 539 11.13 -14.52 19.69
C ILE A 539 12.45 -15.17 19.24
N THR A 540 12.79 -15.07 17.95
CA THR A 540 14.05 -15.62 17.42
C THR A 540 15.27 -14.98 18.11
N ILE A 541 15.23 -13.68 18.37
CA ILE A 541 16.30 -12.97 19.09
C ILE A 541 16.40 -13.46 20.54
N LEU A 542 15.28 -13.53 21.25
CA LEU A 542 15.26 -13.99 22.65
C LEU A 542 15.77 -15.43 22.78
N GLU A 543 15.32 -16.35 21.93
CA GLU A 543 15.77 -17.74 21.91
C GLU A 543 17.29 -17.84 21.65
N LYS A 544 17.81 -17.02 20.73
CA LYS A 544 19.24 -16.99 20.44
C LYS A 544 20.05 -16.44 21.61
N ARG A 545 19.58 -15.38 22.31
CA ARG A 545 20.23 -14.83 23.49
C ARG A 545 20.29 -15.86 24.60
N MET A 546 19.19 -16.60 24.84
CA MET A 546 19.13 -17.68 25.84
C MET A 546 20.07 -18.84 25.54
N GLN A 547 20.31 -19.13 24.26
CA GLN A 547 21.30 -20.16 23.87
C GLN A 547 22.75 -19.72 24.11
N MET A 548 23.02 -18.42 24.01
CA MET A 548 24.37 -17.87 24.15
C MET A 548 24.76 -17.60 25.62
N HIS A 549 23.80 -17.29 26.48
CA HIS A 549 24.01 -16.85 27.84
C HIS A 549 23.12 -17.61 28.82
N ALA A 550 23.65 -18.73 29.37
CA ALA A 550 22.89 -19.56 30.30
C ALA A 550 22.45 -18.81 31.57
N ASP A 551 23.24 -17.82 32.01
CA ASP A 551 23.00 -17.06 33.25
C ASP A 551 21.85 -16.06 33.14
N ILE A 552 21.41 -15.70 31.94
CA ILE A 552 20.33 -14.73 31.67
C ILE A 552 18.99 -15.42 31.41
N ASN A 553 18.98 -16.74 31.34
CA ASN A 553 17.79 -17.54 30.99
C ASN A 553 16.60 -17.26 31.91
N GLU A 554 16.79 -17.15 33.22
CA GLU A 554 15.67 -16.89 34.16
C GLU A 554 15.05 -15.51 33.95
N ALA A 555 15.85 -14.48 33.63
CA ALA A 555 15.37 -13.13 33.43
C ALA A 555 14.64 -12.96 32.07
N MET A 556 15.04 -13.71 31.03
CA MET A 556 14.45 -13.62 29.68
C MET A 556 13.26 -14.53 29.48
N GLN A 557 13.12 -15.59 30.27
CA GLN A 557 12.03 -16.56 30.17
C GLN A 557 10.62 -15.91 30.21
N PRO A 558 10.35 -14.94 31.10
CA PRO A 558 9.04 -14.25 31.11
C PRO A 558 8.76 -13.48 29.81
N LEU A 559 9.77 -12.77 29.27
CA LEU A 559 9.64 -12.00 28.02
C LEU A 559 9.37 -12.93 26.82
N LEU A 560 10.10 -14.05 26.77
CA LEU A 560 9.90 -15.06 25.73
C LEU A 560 8.50 -15.69 25.84
N GLN A 561 8.06 -16.00 27.05
CA GLN A 561 6.74 -16.58 27.29
C GLN A 561 5.63 -15.61 26.86
N VAL A 562 5.69 -14.36 27.31
CA VAL A 562 4.72 -13.30 26.92
C VAL A 562 4.71 -13.08 25.41
N SER A 563 5.89 -13.12 24.76
CA SER A 563 5.98 -12.95 23.31
C SER A 563 5.39 -14.16 22.56
N LYS A 564 5.62 -15.38 23.04
CA LYS A 564 5.02 -16.62 22.48
C LYS A 564 3.51 -16.66 22.68
N GLU A 565 3.03 -16.26 23.85
CA GLU A 565 1.59 -16.15 24.12
C GLU A 565 0.93 -15.09 23.23
N GLY A 566 1.53 -13.91 23.10
CA GLY A 566 1.07 -12.86 22.20
C GLY A 566 1.03 -13.33 20.75
N PHE A 567 2.08 -14.01 20.30
CA PHE A 567 2.13 -14.61 18.96
C PHE A 567 1.04 -15.68 18.76
N ALA A 568 0.85 -16.57 19.74
CA ALA A 568 -0.15 -17.63 19.68
C ALA A 568 -1.60 -17.10 19.72
N GLN A 569 -1.83 -15.94 20.33
CA GLN A 569 -3.16 -15.31 20.38
C GLN A 569 -3.53 -14.62 19.06
N LEU A 570 -2.57 -14.21 18.23
CA LEU A 570 -2.85 -13.54 16.95
C LEU A 570 -3.74 -14.36 16.00
N PRO A 571 -3.50 -15.67 15.79
CA PRO A 571 -4.41 -16.50 14.99
C PRO A 571 -5.84 -16.58 15.56
N SER A 572 -6.00 -16.64 16.89
CA SER A 572 -7.33 -16.68 17.52
C SER A 572 -8.07 -15.35 17.45
N LEU A 573 -7.35 -14.23 17.35
CA LEU A 573 -7.93 -12.93 17.05
C LEU A 573 -8.43 -12.84 15.60
N ILE A 574 -7.78 -13.57 14.69
CA ILE A 574 -8.16 -13.67 13.27
C ILE A 574 -9.36 -14.61 13.10
N THR A 575 -9.41 -15.71 13.85
CA THR A 575 -10.48 -16.73 13.79
C THR A 575 -11.62 -16.50 14.78
N GLY A 576 -11.62 -15.37 15.49
CA GLY A 576 -12.62 -15.01 16.50
C GLY A 576 -14.08 -14.99 15.99
N PRO A 577 -15.05 -14.55 16.76
CA PRO A 577 -16.48 -14.89 16.66
C PRO A 577 -17.18 -14.67 15.31
N LEU A 578 -16.48 -14.15 14.30
CA LEU A 578 -17.00 -13.99 12.93
C LEU A 578 -17.24 -15.32 12.19
N LEU A 579 -16.55 -16.41 12.58
CA LEU A 579 -16.77 -17.75 11.98
C LEU A 579 -17.86 -18.55 12.70
N GLU A 580 -18.18 -18.22 13.96
CA GLU A 580 -19.22 -18.91 14.72
C GLU A 580 -20.63 -18.33 14.51
N ASN A 581 -20.73 -17.11 13.98
CA ASN A 581 -22.01 -16.50 13.67
C ASN A 581 -22.43 -16.83 12.22
N SER A 582 -23.10 -17.96 12.05
CA SER A 582 -23.93 -18.27 10.86
C SER A 582 -25.00 -17.17 10.57
N SER A 583 -25.13 -16.16 11.42
CA SER A 583 -25.95 -14.97 11.25
C SER A 583 -25.33 -13.89 10.34
N LEU A 584 -24.10 -14.06 9.83
CA LEU A 584 -23.55 -13.17 8.78
C LEU A 584 -24.10 -13.53 7.40
N ASP A 585 -24.80 -14.68 7.27
CA ASP A 585 -25.47 -15.12 6.05
C ASP A 585 -26.98 -14.75 6.03
N GLU A 586 -27.54 -14.16 7.11
CA GLU A 586 -28.86 -13.52 7.15
C GLU A 586 -28.72 -11.99 7.03
#